data_e758ff65a082a265b2efe3bd7813b140
#
_entry.id   e758ff65a082a265b2efe3bd7813b140
#
_cell.length_a   1.000
_cell.length_b   1.000
_cell.length_c   1.000
_cell.angle_alpha   90.00
_cell.angle_beta   90.00
_cell.angle_gamma   90.00
#
_symmetry.space_group_name_H-M   'P 1'
#
loop_
_entity.id
_entity.type
_entity.pdbx_description
1 polymer ?
#
loop_
_entity_poly.entity_id
_entity_poly.type
_entity_poly.pdbx_seq_one_letter_code
_entity_poly.pdbx_strand_id
1 'polypeptide(L)'
;MNKLISFFILVTFSYSSCETTKNIFGNKAKETTVEELNTKVLEKTIIYKTFSGKANIDITGPNISQSVNAQIDILKDSVIGISLRVLGIEGARVMITPDSIKILDRLNQQYIPRSFSFIETNFSLPITFSDLENLICGNPVFYNNTTLSQGISDDKYVLFAQKDVYKNTIWLSADLDILRMFIEDLMNKRTLTLTYDEFDKIEGRQFAFLRTILIDATDDFTANIAFSKITFNQPFEFTFNVNPKYERID
;
A
#
# COMPACT_ATOMS: atom_id res chain seq x y z
N MET A 1 85.86 -6.36 19.92
CA MET A 1 85.76 -5.47 18.71
C MET A 1 85.18 -6.29 17.59
N ASN A 2 83.83 -6.36 17.48
CA ASN A 2 83.19 -6.85 16.25
C ASN A 2 81.76 -6.31 16.27
N LYS A 3 81.45 -5.45 15.33
CA LYS A 3 80.16 -4.84 15.13
C LYS A 3 79.26 -5.81 14.36
N LEU A 4 78.21 -6.27 14.97
CA LEU A 4 77.07 -6.99 14.31
C LEU A 4 76.06 -5.95 13.82
N ILE A 5 76.00 -5.77 12.51
CA ILE A 5 74.98 -4.96 11.82
C ILE A 5 73.76 -5.84 11.70
N SER A 6 72.72 -5.49 12.47
CA SER A 6 71.41 -6.11 12.35
C SER A 6 70.64 -5.43 11.20
N PHE A 7 70.32 -6.24 10.16
CA PHE A 7 69.57 -5.80 8.97
C PHE A 7 68.11 -6.01 9.27
N PHE A 8 67.38 -4.92 9.58
CA PHE A 8 65.96 -4.93 9.86
C PHE A 8 65.21 -4.81 8.54
N ILE A 9 64.70 -5.94 8.02
CA ILE A 9 63.84 -5.96 6.81
C ILE A 9 62.45 -5.50 7.23
N LEU A 10 62.08 -4.28 6.83
CA LEU A 10 60.74 -3.73 7.02
C LEU A 10 59.84 -4.27 5.89
N VAL A 11 59.03 -5.31 6.21
CA VAL A 11 57.98 -5.82 5.31
C VAL A 11 56.78 -4.92 5.43
N THR A 12 56.60 -4.00 4.48
CA THR A 12 55.37 -3.20 4.35
C THR A 12 54.31 -4.06 3.71
N PHE A 13 53.37 -4.54 4.53
CA PHE A 13 52.13 -5.14 4.07
C PHE A 13 51.18 -4.03 3.56
N SER A 14 51.12 -3.88 2.24
CA SER A 14 50.14 -3.03 1.57
C SER A 14 48.81 -3.75 1.64
N TYR A 15 47.97 -3.40 2.60
CA TYR A 15 46.56 -3.78 2.60
C TYR A 15 45.85 -2.98 1.50
N SER A 16 45.66 -3.61 0.34
CA SER A 16 44.74 -3.11 -0.66
C SER A 16 43.33 -3.38 -0.10
N SER A 17 42.82 -2.42 0.65
CA SER A 17 41.38 -2.37 1.00
C SER A 17 40.64 -2.06 -0.28
N CYS A 18 40.10 -3.09 -0.92
CA CYS A 18 39.08 -2.93 -1.93
C CYS A 18 37.78 -2.56 -1.21
N GLU A 19 37.60 -1.29 -0.89
CA GLU A 19 36.29 -0.76 -0.53
C GLU A 19 35.38 -0.88 -1.76
N THR A 20 34.60 -1.95 -1.77
CA THR A 20 33.40 -2.01 -2.62
C THR A 20 32.46 -0.93 -2.09
N THR A 21 32.59 0.29 -2.57
CA THR A 21 31.58 1.33 -2.41
C THR A 21 30.31 0.78 -3.04
N LYS A 22 29.45 0.18 -2.23
CA LYS A 22 28.04 0.00 -2.60
C LYS A 22 27.57 1.40 -2.97
N ASN A 23 27.19 1.59 -4.22
CA ASN A 23 26.53 2.80 -4.67
C ASN A 23 25.26 2.98 -3.81
N ILE A 24 25.38 3.79 -2.77
CA ILE A 24 24.27 4.20 -1.89
C ILE A 24 23.37 5.21 -2.64
N PHE A 25 23.81 5.69 -3.78
CA PHE A 25 23.01 6.54 -4.65
C PHE A 25 22.08 5.65 -5.48
N GLY A 26 20.81 5.54 -5.04
CA GLY A 26 19.74 4.98 -5.87
C GLY A 26 19.70 5.69 -7.22
N ASN A 27 19.09 5.06 -8.22
CA ASN A 27 18.88 5.67 -9.52
C ASN A 27 18.21 7.04 -9.34
N LYS A 28 18.56 8.00 -10.23
CA LYS A 28 17.94 9.34 -10.24
C LYS A 28 16.87 9.40 -11.33
N ALA A 29 15.79 10.12 -11.07
CA ALA A 29 14.81 10.44 -12.08
C ALA A 29 15.47 11.21 -13.25
N LYS A 30 15.12 10.85 -14.48
CA LYS A 30 15.63 11.46 -15.70
C LYS A 30 14.52 12.21 -16.40
N GLU A 31 14.86 13.24 -17.15
CA GLU A 31 13.89 13.92 -17.99
C GLU A 31 13.18 12.91 -18.93
N THR A 32 11.86 13.02 -18.98
CA THR A 32 10.98 12.16 -19.79
C THR A 32 9.70 12.95 -20.09
N THR A 33 8.87 12.50 -21.01
CA THR A 33 7.57 13.11 -21.24
C THR A 33 6.52 12.56 -20.26
N VAL A 34 5.41 13.27 -20.07
CA VAL A 34 4.32 12.79 -19.21
C VAL A 34 3.69 11.50 -19.76
N GLU A 35 3.58 11.40 -21.09
CA GLU A 35 3.04 10.22 -21.78
C GLU A 35 3.92 9.00 -21.58
N GLU A 36 5.23 9.16 -21.72
CA GLU A 36 6.20 8.08 -21.50
C GLU A 36 6.21 7.64 -20.04
N LEU A 37 6.22 8.59 -19.10
CA LEU A 37 6.18 8.29 -17.68
C LEU A 37 4.88 7.58 -17.30
N ASN A 38 3.74 8.07 -17.80
CA ASN A 38 2.44 7.43 -17.57
C ASN A 38 2.39 5.99 -18.08
N THR A 39 2.88 5.77 -19.31
CA THR A 39 2.95 4.41 -19.90
C THR A 39 3.76 3.48 -19.01
N LYS A 40 4.93 3.89 -18.57
CA LYS A 40 5.82 3.10 -17.70
C LYS A 40 5.20 2.83 -16.33
N VAL A 41 4.45 3.77 -15.75
CA VAL A 41 3.73 3.58 -14.49
C VAL A 41 2.63 2.54 -14.66
N LEU A 42 1.88 2.61 -15.76
CA LEU A 42 0.82 1.62 -16.05
C LEU A 42 1.40 0.23 -16.29
N GLU A 43 2.54 0.11 -16.96
CA GLU A 43 3.24 -1.17 -17.17
C GLU A 43 3.70 -1.82 -15.87
N LYS A 44 4.00 -1.02 -14.84
CA LYS A 44 4.35 -1.51 -13.50
C LYS A 44 3.16 -1.89 -12.63
N THR A 45 1.95 -1.57 -13.05
CA THR A 45 0.73 -1.92 -12.31
C THR A 45 0.65 -3.43 -12.09
N ILE A 46 0.41 -3.82 -10.84
CA ILE A 46 0.26 -5.22 -10.47
C ILE A 46 -1.05 -5.76 -11.04
N ILE A 47 -0.94 -6.66 -12.02
CA ILE A 47 -2.06 -7.34 -12.65
C ILE A 47 -2.19 -8.74 -12.05
N TYR A 48 -3.39 -9.09 -11.59
CA TYR A 48 -3.69 -10.36 -10.96
C TYR A 48 -5.13 -10.79 -11.23
N LYS A 49 -5.42 -12.08 -11.04
CA LYS A 49 -6.77 -12.64 -11.00
C LYS A 49 -7.23 -12.81 -9.56
N THR A 50 -6.34 -13.30 -8.72
CA THR A 50 -6.56 -13.44 -7.28
C THR A 50 -5.38 -12.88 -6.52
N PHE A 51 -5.66 -12.27 -5.37
CA PHE A 51 -4.67 -11.82 -4.39
C PHE A 51 -5.03 -12.41 -3.03
N SER A 52 -4.04 -12.83 -2.29
CA SER A 52 -4.19 -13.25 -0.90
C SER A 52 -3.05 -12.70 -0.07
N GLY A 53 -3.37 -11.96 0.99
CA GLY A 53 -2.40 -11.29 1.85
C GLY A 53 -2.70 -11.47 3.32
N LYS A 54 -1.64 -11.68 4.13
CA LYS A 54 -1.70 -11.57 5.59
C LYS A 54 -1.02 -10.29 6.01
N ALA A 55 -1.68 -9.53 6.87
CA ALA A 55 -1.14 -8.28 7.39
C ALA A 55 -1.45 -8.11 8.88
N ASN A 56 -0.59 -7.37 9.56
CA ASN A 56 -0.95 -6.69 10.80
C ASN A 56 -1.40 -5.28 10.45
N ILE A 57 -2.48 -4.82 11.05
CA ILE A 57 -3.05 -3.49 10.83
C ILE A 57 -3.20 -2.80 12.18
N ASP A 58 -2.46 -1.70 12.36
CA ASP A 58 -2.59 -0.81 13.50
C ASP A 58 -3.44 0.39 13.12
N ILE A 59 -4.58 0.54 13.78
CA ILE A 59 -5.57 1.57 13.49
C ILE A 59 -5.60 2.55 14.64
N THR A 60 -5.51 3.85 14.34
CA THR A 60 -5.61 4.94 15.32
C THR A 60 -6.55 6.01 14.78
N GLY A 61 -7.48 6.46 15.61
CA GLY A 61 -8.44 7.52 15.33
C GLY A 61 -9.01 8.05 16.64
N PRO A 62 -9.95 9.02 16.61
CA PRO A 62 -10.45 9.71 17.81
C PRO A 62 -11.01 8.76 18.88
N ASN A 63 -11.66 7.68 18.46
CA ASN A 63 -12.32 6.71 19.37
C ASN A 63 -11.82 5.27 19.17
N ILE A 64 -10.72 5.08 18.47
CA ILE A 64 -10.18 3.75 18.16
C ILE A 64 -8.65 3.76 18.24
N SER A 65 -8.11 2.76 18.93
CA SER A 65 -6.68 2.42 18.89
C SER A 65 -6.58 0.91 19.04
N GLN A 66 -6.39 0.21 17.92
CA GLN A 66 -6.41 -1.25 17.86
C GLN A 66 -5.38 -1.79 16.89
N SER A 67 -4.79 -2.94 17.26
CA SER A 67 -3.96 -3.77 16.39
C SER A 67 -4.71 -5.07 16.08
N VAL A 68 -4.84 -5.38 14.80
CA VAL A 68 -5.55 -6.57 14.32
C VAL A 68 -4.73 -7.31 13.28
N ASN A 69 -4.85 -8.64 13.26
CA ASN A 69 -4.33 -9.46 12.18
C ASN A 69 -5.41 -9.63 11.11
N ALA A 70 -5.07 -9.30 9.88
CA ALA A 70 -5.97 -9.39 8.73
C ALA A 70 -5.53 -10.50 7.78
N GLN A 71 -6.48 -11.29 7.31
CA GLN A 71 -6.38 -12.06 6.07
C GLN A 71 -7.22 -11.33 5.05
N ILE A 72 -6.61 -10.93 3.92
CA ILE A 72 -7.24 -10.19 2.83
C ILE A 72 -7.16 -11.05 1.57
N ASP A 73 -8.32 -11.35 0.99
CA ASP A 73 -8.43 -12.16 -0.21
C ASP A 73 -9.25 -11.40 -1.26
N ILE A 74 -8.73 -11.29 -2.49
CA ILE A 74 -9.40 -10.57 -3.57
C ILE A 74 -9.58 -11.50 -4.77
N LEU A 75 -10.80 -11.63 -5.24
CA LEU A 75 -11.10 -12.05 -6.61
C LEU A 75 -11.35 -10.79 -7.43
N LYS A 76 -10.44 -10.52 -8.36
CA LYS A 76 -10.41 -9.28 -9.13
C LYS A 76 -11.76 -8.94 -9.74
N ASP A 77 -12.16 -7.67 -9.59
CA ASP A 77 -13.43 -7.10 -10.09
C ASP A 77 -14.70 -7.76 -9.52
N SER A 78 -14.60 -8.59 -8.47
CA SER A 78 -15.71 -9.38 -7.96
C SER A 78 -15.91 -9.26 -6.45
N VAL A 79 -14.91 -9.60 -5.65
CA VAL A 79 -15.04 -9.60 -4.18
C VAL A 79 -13.71 -9.34 -3.50
N ILE A 80 -13.77 -8.54 -2.44
CA ILE A 80 -12.72 -8.40 -1.42
C ILE A 80 -13.25 -9.02 -0.14
N GLY A 81 -12.58 -10.06 0.35
CA GLY A 81 -12.85 -10.71 1.61
C GLY A 81 -11.81 -10.34 2.65
N ILE A 82 -12.23 -9.91 3.84
CA ILE A 82 -11.32 -9.56 4.92
C ILE A 82 -11.76 -10.30 6.18
N SER A 83 -10.83 -11.03 6.80
CA SER A 83 -11.02 -11.68 8.10
C SER A 83 -10.11 -11.00 9.11
N LEU A 84 -10.68 -10.37 10.13
CA LEU A 84 -9.97 -9.64 11.18
C LEU A 84 -9.90 -10.47 12.45
N ARG A 85 -8.69 -10.62 12.99
CA ARG A 85 -8.43 -11.45 14.18
C ARG A 85 -7.68 -10.66 15.25
N VAL A 86 -8.12 -10.83 16.48
CA VAL A 86 -7.42 -10.35 17.67
C VAL A 86 -7.07 -11.57 18.52
N LEU A 87 -5.80 -11.71 18.92
CA LEU A 87 -5.30 -12.87 19.68
C LEU A 87 -5.69 -14.24 19.07
N GLY A 88 -5.71 -14.32 17.73
CA GLY A 88 -6.05 -15.55 16.99
C GLY A 88 -7.55 -15.81 16.81
N ILE A 89 -8.42 -15.07 17.50
CA ILE A 89 -9.88 -15.21 17.42
C ILE A 89 -10.40 -14.27 16.32
N GLU A 90 -11.22 -14.79 15.40
CA GLU A 90 -11.88 -13.97 14.38
C GLU A 90 -12.97 -13.11 15.05
N GLY A 91 -12.72 -11.81 15.15
CA GLY A 91 -13.65 -10.83 15.71
C GLY A 91 -14.62 -10.29 14.67
N ALA A 92 -14.16 -10.11 13.42
CA ALA A 92 -15.00 -9.63 12.35
C ALA A 92 -14.61 -10.26 11.00
N ARG A 93 -15.61 -10.36 10.11
CA ARG A 93 -15.43 -10.73 8.71
C ARG A 93 -16.17 -9.74 7.82
N VAL A 94 -15.47 -9.26 6.81
CA VAL A 94 -16.01 -8.28 5.85
C VAL A 94 -15.98 -8.88 4.46
N MET A 95 -17.07 -8.70 3.74
CA MET A 95 -17.16 -9.00 2.32
C MET A 95 -17.58 -7.73 1.59
N ILE A 96 -16.76 -7.30 0.64
CA ILE A 96 -17.01 -6.13 -0.19
C ILE A 96 -17.17 -6.60 -1.63
N THR A 97 -18.23 -6.16 -2.26
CA THR A 97 -18.49 -6.33 -3.70
C THR A 97 -18.70 -4.97 -4.33
N PRO A 98 -18.75 -4.84 -5.67
CA PRO A 98 -19.03 -3.55 -6.31
C PRO A 98 -20.30 -2.85 -5.82
N ASP A 99 -21.28 -3.62 -5.33
CA ASP A 99 -22.61 -3.10 -4.93
C ASP A 99 -22.82 -3.04 -3.42
N SER A 100 -22.07 -3.82 -2.64
CA SER A 100 -22.38 -4.02 -1.22
C SER A 100 -21.16 -4.24 -0.33
N ILE A 101 -21.34 -3.91 0.95
CA ILE A 101 -20.46 -4.26 2.05
C ILE A 101 -21.27 -5.07 3.05
N LYS A 102 -20.74 -6.21 3.45
CA LYS A 102 -21.36 -7.05 4.47
C LYS A 102 -20.35 -7.30 5.57
N ILE A 103 -20.72 -7.00 6.80
CA ILE A 103 -19.87 -7.16 7.97
C ILE A 103 -20.53 -8.16 8.92
N LEU A 104 -19.75 -9.15 9.33
CA LEU A 104 -20.08 -10.03 10.45
C LEU A 104 -19.25 -9.59 11.64
N ASP A 105 -19.88 -8.94 12.61
CA ASP A 105 -19.30 -8.72 13.92
C ASP A 105 -19.56 -9.96 14.77
N ARG A 106 -18.52 -10.76 14.96
CA ARG A 106 -18.64 -12.03 15.72
C ARG A 106 -18.62 -11.80 17.22
N LEU A 107 -18.06 -10.70 17.67
CA LEU A 107 -17.98 -10.37 19.09
C LEU A 107 -19.36 -9.95 19.60
N ASN A 108 -20.07 -9.12 18.82
CA ASN A 108 -21.40 -8.63 19.16
C ASN A 108 -22.53 -9.46 18.54
N GLN A 109 -22.19 -10.50 17.76
CA GLN A 109 -23.14 -11.35 17.04
C GLN A 109 -24.07 -10.54 16.12
N GLN A 110 -23.50 -9.60 15.36
CA GLN A 110 -24.23 -8.71 14.48
C GLN A 110 -23.88 -8.98 13.00
N TYR A 111 -24.90 -8.82 12.15
CA TYR A 111 -24.77 -8.78 10.71
C TYR A 111 -25.15 -7.39 10.21
N ILE A 112 -24.21 -6.70 9.59
CA ILE A 112 -24.33 -5.31 9.18
C ILE A 112 -24.20 -5.24 7.64
N PRO A 113 -25.30 -5.31 6.89
CA PRO A 113 -25.28 -5.08 5.44
C PRO A 113 -25.31 -3.58 5.15
N ARG A 114 -24.54 -3.15 4.15
CA ARG A 114 -24.53 -1.77 3.65
C ARG A 114 -24.40 -1.80 2.12
N SER A 115 -24.85 -0.73 1.45
CA SER A 115 -24.48 -0.50 0.05
C SER A 115 -23.02 -0.11 -0.03
N PHE A 116 -22.39 -0.28 -1.20
CA PHE A 116 -21.01 0.18 -1.40
C PHE A 116 -20.88 1.70 -1.20
N SER A 117 -21.91 2.47 -1.52
CA SER A 117 -21.94 3.93 -1.28
C SER A 117 -21.81 4.34 0.19
N PHE A 118 -21.94 3.39 1.12
CA PHE A 118 -21.68 3.64 2.53
C PHE A 118 -20.25 4.12 2.77
N ILE A 119 -19.28 3.65 1.98
CA ILE A 119 -17.89 4.12 2.06
C ILE A 119 -17.83 5.60 1.70
N GLU A 120 -18.43 5.99 0.58
CA GLU A 120 -18.46 7.38 0.16
C GLU A 120 -19.15 8.27 1.21
N THR A 121 -20.30 7.82 1.73
CA THR A 121 -21.08 8.59 2.71
C THR A 121 -20.33 8.80 4.02
N ASN A 122 -19.60 7.77 4.52
CA ASN A 122 -18.96 7.84 5.83
C ASN A 122 -17.54 8.36 5.80
N PHE A 123 -16.80 8.06 4.73
CA PHE A 123 -15.43 8.56 4.55
C PHE A 123 -15.38 9.75 3.60
N SER A 124 -16.51 10.05 2.95
CA SER A 124 -16.67 11.14 1.96
C SER A 124 -15.63 11.13 0.84
N LEU A 125 -15.09 9.97 0.55
CA LEU A 125 -14.19 9.73 -0.58
C LEU A 125 -14.98 8.95 -1.65
N PRO A 126 -15.07 9.43 -2.89
CA PRO A 126 -15.75 8.73 -3.97
C PRO A 126 -14.88 7.58 -4.48
N ILE A 127 -14.53 6.69 -3.56
CA ILE A 127 -13.71 5.54 -3.85
C ILE A 127 -14.54 4.48 -4.58
N THR A 128 -14.05 4.02 -5.71
CA THR A 128 -14.67 2.90 -6.42
C THR A 128 -14.17 1.57 -5.86
N PHE A 129 -14.84 0.48 -6.21
CA PHE A 129 -14.38 -0.87 -5.87
C PHE A 129 -12.96 -1.13 -6.44
N SER A 130 -12.71 -0.69 -7.68
CA SER A 130 -11.39 -0.77 -8.30
C SER A 130 -10.32 0.05 -7.56
N ASP A 131 -10.68 1.20 -7.01
CA ASP A 131 -9.74 1.99 -6.19
C ASP A 131 -9.38 1.27 -4.89
N LEU A 132 -10.34 0.57 -4.26
CA LEU A 132 -10.03 -0.29 -3.09
C LEU A 132 -9.08 -1.42 -3.45
N GLU A 133 -9.31 -2.10 -4.56
CA GLU A 133 -8.42 -3.15 -5.06
C GLU A 133 -7.01 -2.59 -5.31
N ASN A 134 -6.92 -1.43 -5.98
CA ASN A 134 -5.66 -0.76 -6.27
C ASN A 134 -4.93 -0.34 -4.98
N LEU A 135 -5.66 0.21 -4.01
CA LEU A 135 -5.11 0.57 -2.71
C LEU A 135 -4.51 -0.63 -1.98
N ILE A 136 -5.22 -1.78 -1.97
CA ILE A 136 -4.75 -3.00 -1.32
C ILE A 136 -3.54 -3.59 -2.05
N CYS A 137 -3.49 -3.51 -3.39
CA CYS A 137 -2.37 -4.03 -4.16
C CYS A 137 -1.19 -3.06 -4.28
N GLY A 138 -1.37 -1.77 -3.96
CA GLY A 138 -0.34 -0.73 -4.09
C GLY A 138 -0.23 -0.17 -5.51
N ASN A 139 -1.28 -0.30 -6.29
CA ASN A 139 -1.43 0.34 -7.59
C ASN A 139 -1.87 1.81 -7.44
N PRO A 140 -1.72 2.65 -8.47
CA PRO A 140 -2.23 4.01 -8.43
C PRO A 140 -3.75 4.04 -8.22
N VAL A 141 -4.23 4.86 -7.28
CA VAL A 141 -5.66 5.13 -7.04
C VAL A 141 -6.03 6.52 -7.56
N PHE A 142 -7.29 6.74 -7.93
CA PHE A 142 -7.77 8.00 -8.54
C PHE A 142 -6.92 8.44 -9.73
N TYR A 143 -6.49 7.49 -10.55
CA TYR A 143 -5.52 7.72 -11.61
C TYR A 143 -6.10 7.59 -13.03
N ASN A 144 -7.17 6.84 -13.20
CA ASN A 144 -7.80 6.61 -14.50
C ASN A 144 -8.60 7.84 -14.97
N ASN A 145 -8.51 8.14 -16.28
CA ASN A 145 -9.25 9.25 -16.91
C ASN A 145 -8.96 10.64 -16.28
N THR A 146 -7.71 10.89 -15.94
CA THR A 146 -7.26 12.13 -15.33
C THR A 146 -6.42 12.96 -16.30
N THR A 147 -6.41 14.29 -16.09
CA THR A 147 -5.41 15.16 -16.72
C THR A 147 -4.10 14.98 -16.00
N LEU A 148 -3.02 14.75 -16.75
CA LEU A 148 -1.70 14.46 -16.20
C LEU A 148 -0.72 15.59 -16.50
N SER A 149 0.13 15.90 -15.52
CA SER A 149 1.37 16.63 -15.69
C SER A 149 2.45 16.03 -14.82
N GLN A 150 3.72 16.37 -15.05
CA GLN A 150 4.84 15.80 -14.32
C GLN A 150 5.88 16.83 -13.93
N GLY A 151 6.73 16.46 -12.99
CA GLY A 151 7.94 17.15 -12.58
C GLY A 151 8.97 16.18 -12.00
N ILE A 152 10.12 16.72 -11.64
CA ILE A 152 11.16 16.01 -10.89
C ILE A 152 11.43 16.83 -9.63
N SER A 153 11.41 16.16 -8.47
CA SER A 153 11.76 16.74 -7.18
C SER A 153 12.55 15.73 -6.36
N ASP A 154 13.68 16.15 -5.78
CA ASP A 154 14.54 15.32 -4.95
C ASP A 154 14.93 13.97 -5.60
N ASP A 155 15.34 14.02 -6.88
CA ASP A 155 15.69 12.86 -7.69
C ASP A 155 14.55 11.83 -7.88
N LYS A 156 13.28 12.24 -7.66
CA LYS A 156 12.05 11.43 -7.82
C LYS A 156 11.17 12.01 -8.91
N TYR A 157 10.44 11.15 -9.60
CA TYR A 157 9.34 11.61 -10.45
C TYR A 157 8.15 12.04 -9.60
N VAL A 158 7.51 13.11 -10.02
CA VAL A 158 6.26 13.57 -9.43
C VAL A 158 5.22 13.66 -10.55
N LEU A 159 4.15 12.87 -10.43
CA LEU A 159 3.00 12.94 -11.31
C LEU A 159 1.87 13.68 -10.61
N PHE A 160 1.25 14.57 -11.36
CA PHE A 160 0.05 15.29 -10.92
C PHE A 160 -1.11 14.80 -11.78
N ALA A 161 -2.11 14.22 -11.14
CA ALA A 161 -3.33 13.76 -11.77
C ALA A 161 -4.50 14.56 -11.23
N GLN A 162 -5.38 15.06 -12.10
CA GLN A 162 -6.56 15.78 -11.68
C GLN A 162 -7.79 15.25 -12.41
N LYS A 163 -8.83 15.00 -11.62
CA LYS A 163 -10.15 14.62 -12.11
C LYS A 163 -11.20 15.34 -11.27
N ASP A 164 -12.01 16.17 -11.92
CA ASP A 164 -13.05 16.97 -11.27
C ASP A 164 -12.47 17.80 -10.10
N VAL A 165 -12.94 17.53 -8.89
CA VAL A 165 -12.52 18.21 -7.66
C VAL A 165 -11.37 17.50 -6.92
N TYR A 166 -10.88 16.38 -7.46
CA TYR A 166 -9.82 15.59 -6.84
C TYR A 166 -8.49 15.86 -7.52
N LYS A 167 -7.48 16.12 -6.71
CA LYS A 167 -6.08 16.16 -7.14
C LYS A 167 -5.32 15.02 -6.49
N ASN A 168 -4.52 14.33 -7.27
CA ASN A 168 -3.62 13.29 -6.79
C ASN A 168 -2.19 13.65 -7.19
N THR A 169 -1.31 13.76 -6.21
CA THR A 169 0.12 13.92 -6.41
C THR A 169 0.80 12.60 -6.06
N ILE A 170 1.55 12.04 -7.00
CA ILE A 170 2.20 10.73 -6.88
C ILE A 170 3.70 10.92 -6.96
N TRP A 171 4.42 10.55 -5.92
CA TRP A 171 5.89 10.49 -5.90
C TRP A 171 6.33 9.07 -6.23
N LEU A 172 7.20 8.98 -7.23
CA LEU A 172 7.76 7.71 -7.70
C LEU A 172 9.27 7.71 -7.51
N SER A 173 9.83 6.57 -7.14
CA SER A 173 11.27 6.36 -7.21
C SER A 173 11.76 6.49 -8.67
N ALA A 174 13.07 6.55 -8.87
CA ALA A 174 13.65 6.50 -10.23
C ALA A 174 13.35 5.18 -10.96
N ASP A 175 13.08 4.12 -10.20
CA ASP A 175 12.64 2.82 -10.72
C ASP A 175 11.12 2.73 -10.85
N LEU A 176 10.39 3.83 -10.64
CA LEU A 176 8.95 3.98 -10.78
C LEU A 176 8.12 3.21 -9.73
N ASP A 177 8.67 2.91 -8.58
CA ASP A 177 7.89 2.42 -7.46
C ASP A 177 7.16 3.58 -6.80
N ILE A 178 5.89 3.40 -6.50
CA ILE A 178 5.08 4.43 -5.83
C ILE A 178 5.55 4.55 -4.39
N LEU A 179 6.11 5.70 -4.03
CA LEU A 179 6.58 5.98 -2.67
C LEU A 179 5.50 6.66 -1.83
N ARG A 180 4.71 7.53 -2.48
CA ARG A 180 3.64 8.28 -1.82
C ARG A 180 2.57 8.69 -2.82
N MET A 181 1.33 8.69 -2.38
CA MET A 181 0.23 9.38 -3.04
C MET A 181 -0.42 10.35 -2.06
N PHE A 182 -0.74 11.54 -2.54
CA PHE A 182 -1.43 12.58 -1.79
C PHE A 182 -2.65 13.02 -2.57
N ILE A 183 -3.81 12.69 -2.07
CA ILE A 183 -5.09 12.96 -2.70
C ILE A 183 -5.79 14.06 -1.93
N GLU A 184 -6.18 15.13 -2.64
CA GLU A 184 -6.90 16.26 -2.11
C GLU A 184 -8.34 16.27 -2.65
N ASP A 185 -9.31 16.27 -1.76
CA ASP A 185 -10.70 16.57 -2.06
C ASP A 185 -10.92 18.08 -1.81
N LEU A 186 -10.88 18.85 -2.88
CA LEU A 186 -10.98 20.32 -2.81
C LEU A 186 -12.35 20.81 -2.37
N MET A 187 -13.40 20.00 -2.56
CA MET A 187 -14.77 20.37 -2.17
C MET A 187 -14.97 20.21 -0.66
N ASN A 188 -14.52 19.09 -0.11
CA ASN A 188 -14.75 18.74 1.29
C ASN A 188 -13.56 19.09 2.20
N LYS A 189 -12.49 19.68 1.66
CA LYS A 189 -11.27 20.07 2.38
C LYS A 189 -10.67 18.91 3.18
N ARG A 190 -10.47 17.79 2.52
CA ARG A 190 -9.91 16.55 3.10
C ARG A 190 -8.70 16.13 2.33
N THR A 191 -7.83 15.40 3.00
CA THR A 191 -6.70 14.78 2.34
C THR A 191 -6.59 13.31 2.71
N LEU A 192 -6.10 12.52 1.76
CA LEU A 192 -5.69 11.14 1.96
C LEU A 192 -4.23 11.02 1.56
N THR A 193 -3.38 10.67 2.50
CA THR A 193 -1.99 10.34 2.24
C THR A 193 -1.79 8.84 2.32
N LEU A 194 -1.20 8.27 1.27
CA LEU A 194 -0.75 6.88 1.23
C LEU A 194 0.77 6.88 1.12
N THR A 195 1.46 6.20 2.01
CA THR A 195 2.92 6.04 1.97
C THR A 195 3.25 4.56 1.83
N TYR A 196 4.25 4.23 1.04
CA TYR A 196 4.66 2.86 0.70
C TYR A 196 6.14 2.68 1.01
N ASP A 197 6.48 1.60 1.73
CA ASP A 197 7.84 1.29 2.15
C ASP A 197 8.08 -0.23 2.20
N GLU A 198 9.29 -0.64 2.53
CA GLU A 198 9.70 -2.04 2.63
C GLU A 198 9.35 -2.84 1.37
N PHE A 199 9.89 -2.38 0.23
CA PHE A 199 9.65 -3.02 -1.06
C PHE A 199 10.42 -4.32 -1.20
N ASP A 200 9.72 -5.38 -1.65
CA ASP A 200 10.34 -6.65 -2.05
C ASP A 200 9.62 -7.23 -3.28
N LYS A 201 10.27 -8.19 -3.93
CA LYS A 201 9.73 -8.81 -5.15
C LYS A 201 8.94 -10.06 -4.82
N ILE A 202 7.68 -10.07 -5.24
CA ILE A 202 6.80 -11.23 -5.17
C ILE A 202 6.46 -11.66 -6.60
N GLU A 203 6.89 -12.85 -6.98
CA GLU A 203 6.67 -13.40 -8.34
C GLU A 203 7.11 -12.41 -9.45
N GLY A 204 8.24 -11.73 -9.22
CA GLY A 204 8.80 -10.73 -10.15
C GLY A 204 8.16 -9.34 -10.10
N ARG A 205 7.12 -9.12 -9.29
CA ARG A 205 6.43 -7.84 -9.08
C ARG A 205 6.95 -7.14 -7.83
N GLN A 206 7.20 -5.86 -7.93
CA GLN A 206 7.55 -5.04 -6.76
C GLN A 206 6.30 -4.81 -5.91
N PHE A 207 6.39 -5.08 -4.61
CA PHE A 207 5.30 -4.92 -3.66
C PHE A 207 5.80 -4.23 -2.39
N ALA A 208 5.07 -3.19 -1.93
CA ALA A 208 5.36 -2.51 -0.67
C ALA A 208 4.73 -3.28 0.49
N PHE A 209 5.56 -3.81 1.38
CA PHE A 209 5.10 -4.58 2.55
C PHE A 209 4.62 -3.68 3.69
N LEU A 210 5.16 -2.47 3.81
CA LEU A 210 4.71 -1.49 4.79
C LEU A 210 3.95 -0.36 4.10
N ARG A 211 2.79 -0.02 4.64
CA ARG A 211 1.96 1.07 4.14
C ARG A 211 1.36 1.86 5.28
N THR A 212 1.31 3.17 5.10
CA THR A 212 0.60 4.06 6.01
C THR A 212 -0.50 4.77 5.23
N ILE A 213 -1.69 4.75 5.76
CA ILE A 213 -2.87 5.48 5.29
C ILE A 213 -3.16 6.55 6.34
N LEU A 214 -3.13 7.81 5.94
CA LEU A 214 -3.52 8.94 6.78
C LEU A 214 -4.68 9.67 6.11
N ILE A 215 -5.78 9.77 6.80
CA ILE A 215 -6.93 10.59 6.42
C ILE A 215 -6.93 11.79 7.35
N ASP A 216 -6.79 12.99 6.77
CA ASP A 216 -6.92 14.27 7.45
C ASP A 216 -8.27 14.86 7.06
N ALA A 217 -9.19 14.88 8.00
CA ALA A 217 -10.57 15.31 7.85
C ALA A 217 -11.04 15.96 9.16
N THR A 218 -12.36 15.97 9.43
CA THR A 218 -12.90 16.42 10.74
C THR A 218 -12.39 15.52 11.89
N ASP A 219 -12.22 14.22 11.58
CA ASP A 219 -11.65 13.23 12.48
C ASP A 219 -10.45 12.59 11.78
N ASP A 220 -9.25 12.77 12.33
CA ASP A 220 -8.04 12.20 11.80
C ASP A 220 -8.01 10.69 12.03
N PHE A 221 -7.59 9.97 10.99
CA PHE A 221 -7.50 8.53 11.03
C PHE A 221 -6.21 8.04 10.41
N THR A 222 -5.51 7.15 11.11
CA THR A 222 -4.29 6.53 10.62
C THR A 222 -4.41 5.01 10.65
N ALA A 223 -3.99 4.35 9.57
CA ALA A 223 -3.82 2.91 9.54
C ALA A 223 -2.41 2.56 9.03
N ASN A 224 -1.66 1.82 9.83
CA ASN A 224 -0.39 1.23 9.43
C ASN A 224 -0.64 -0.25 9.08
N ILE A 225 -0.25 -0.66 7.89
CA ILE A 225 -0.48 -1.99 7.35
C ILE A 225 0.87 -2.63 7.06
N ALA A 226 1.21 -3.67 7.81
CA ALA A 226 2.43 -4.45 7.62
C ALA A 226 2.07 -5.83 7.08
N PHE A 227 2.31 -6.07 5.79
CA PHE A 227 2.11 -7.37 5.18
C PHE A 227 3.22 -8.34 5.59
N SER A 228 2.85 -9.60 5.85
CA SER A 228 3.79 -10.66 6.21
C SER A 228 3.85 -11.79 5.18
N LYS A 229 2.80 -11.94 4.38
CA LYS A 229 2.71 -12.95 3.32
C LYS A 229 1.78 -12.46 2.23
N ILE A 230 2.24 -12.62 0.99
CA ILE A 230 1.47 -12.27 -0.21
C ILE A 230 1.57 -13.41 -1.21
N THR A 231 0.47 -13.71 -1.90
CA THR A 231 0.42 -14.60 -3.06
C THR A 231 -0.52 -14.02 -4.11
N PHE A 232 -0.16 -14.20 -5.39
CA PHE A 232 -1.00 -13.83 -6.52
C PHE A 232 -1.41 -15.08 -7.29
N ASN A 233 -2.58 -15.02 -7.93
CA ASN A 233 -3.07 -16.01 -8.88
C ASN A 233 -3.15 -17.44 -8.33
N GLN A 234 -3.23 -17.58 -7.00
CA GLN A 234 -3.45 -18.84 -6.33
C GLN A 234 -4.94 -19.00 -6.00
N PRO A 235 -5.50 -20.20 -6.10
CA PRO A 235 -6.86 -20.46 -5.61
C PRO A 235 -7.00 -20.16 -4.13
N PHE A 236 -8.11 -19.56 -3.76
CA PHE A 236 -8.50 -19.42 -2.35
C PHE A 236 -10.00 -19.67 -2.21
N GLU A 237 -10.41 -20.03 -1.00
CA GLU A 237 -11.81 -20.15 -0.64
C GLU A 237 -12.17 -19.03 0.33
N PHE A 238 -13.16 -18.23 -0.04
CA PHE A 238 -13.73 -17.22 0.84
C PHE A 238 -15.18 -17.55 1.11
N THR A 239 -15.51 -17.86 2.36
CA THR A 239 -16.87 -18.16 2.78
C THR A 239 -17.43 -17.03 3.63
N PHE A 240 -18.68 -16.63 3.36
CA PHE A 240 -19.37 -15.61 4.11
C PHE A 240 -20.76 -16.13 4.51
N ASN A 241 -20.81 -16.82 5.65
CA ASN A 241 -22.04 -17.44 6.15
C ASN A 241 -22.58 -16.66 7.36
N VAL A 242 -23.78 -16.11 7.22
CA VAL A 242 -24.47 -15.39 8.29
C VAL A 242 -25.16 -16.43 9.20
N ASN A 243 -24.80 -16.42 10.48
CA ASN A 243 -25.51 -17.25 11.44
C ASN A 243 -26.93 -16.68 11.62
N PRO A 244 -28.00 -17.50 11.53
CA PRO A 244 -29.39 -17.03 11.72
C PRO A 244 -29.65 -16.38 13.08
N LYS A 245 -28.79 -16.60 14.07
CA LYS A 245 -28.90 -15.99 15.41
C LYS A 245 -28.31 -14.60 15.50
N TYR A 246 -27.60 -14.13 14.44
CA TYR A 246 -27.02 -12.79 14.46
C TYR A 246 -28.11 -11.73 14.28
N GLU A 247 -28.03 -10.70 15.11
CA GLU A 247 -28.87 -9.52 14.95
C GLU A 247 -28.51 -8.78 13.67
N ARG A 248 -29.50 -8.49 12.84
CA ARG A 248 -29.30 -7.67 11.65
C ARG A 248 -29.40 -6.18 12.02
N ILE A 249 -28.36 -5.43 11.67
CA ILE A 249 -28.26 -3.98 11.90
C ILE A 249 -28.34 -3.28 10.53
N ASP A 250 -29.48 -2.67 10.22
CA ASP A 250 -29.74 -1.94 8.97
C ASP A 250 -29.27 -0.47 9.02
#